data_64a08ca994d279bd68bbc1809a307af7
#
_entry.id   64a08ca994d279bd68bbc1809a307af7
#
_cell.length_a   1.000
_cell.length_b   1.000
_cell.length_c   1.000
_cell.angle_alpha   90.00
_cell.angle_beta   90.00
_cell.angle_gamma   90.00
#
_symmetry.space_group_name_H-M   'P 1'
#
loop_
_entity.id
_entity.type
_entity.pdbx_description
1 polymer ?
#
loop_
_entity_poly.entity_id
_entity_poly.type
_entity_poly.pdbx_seq_one_letter_code
_entity_poly.pdbx_strand_id
1 'polypeptide(L)'
;MLKIKSLKVAHVETIKIAILEDHSVVSQGIISVLKTNPFFQVLGEFRTCTELKSFLSDTEVDFLLLDIDLPDGSGLDILREVKSKYPNIKVAMFTLHSGQMYVEDAMKSKADGYILKSDPISHLPAVIETIIKGDYFVSEGISSVVLPFSAFQIEILNLLLQGLSQNEIAEKINKSRKTVEYHLNQMRTKFSCKNNNELISKYQKEMQK
;
A
#
# COMPACT_ATOMS: atom_id res chain seq x y z
N MET A 1 12.11 -17.69 47.38
CA MET A 1 10.88 -17.04 46.86
C MET A 1 11.26 -16.28 45.58
N LEU A 2 11.15 -16.91 44.44
CA LEU A 2 11.51 -16.34 43.12
C LEU A 2 10.37 -15.45 42.65
N LYS A 3 10.63 -14.13 42.51
CA LYS A 3 9.70 -13.19 41.89
C LYS A 3 9.70 -13.44 40.37
N ILE A 4 8.66 -14.06 39.87
CA ILE A 4 8.37 -14.13 38.43
C ILE A 4 8.05 -12.69 37.96
N LYS A 5 9.00 -12.06 37.25
CA LYS A 5 8.73 -10.83 36.54
C LYS A 5 7.67 -11.15 35.46
N SER A 6 6.49 -10.57 35.58
CA SER A 6 5.46 -10.57 34.55
C SER A 6 6.08 -10.08 33.24
N LEU A 7 6.25 -10.97 32.28
CA LEU A 7 6.49 -10.60 30.89
C LEU A 7 5.25 -9.83 30.42
N LYS A 8 5.39 -8.52 30.18
CA LYS A 8 4.40 -7.78 29.39
C LYS A 8 4.36 -8.47 28.03
N VAL A 9 3.28 -9.18 27.76
CA VAL A 9 2.93 -9.61 26.40
C VAL A 9 2.80 -8.33 25.59
N ALA A 10 3.74 -8.11 24.67
CA ALA A 10 3.59 -7.05 23.68
C ALA A 10 2.26 -7.31 22.97
N HIS A 11 1.33 -6.37 23.02
CA HIS A 11 0.14 -6.40 22.16
C HIS A 11 0.66 -6.36 20.72
N VAL A 12 0.66 -7.50 20.07
CA VAL A 12 0.89 -7.56 18.63
C VAL A 12 -0.40 -7.06 18.01
N GLU A 13 -0.38 -5.84 17.51
CA GLU A 13 -1.52 -5.25 16.82
C GLU A 13 -1.80 -6.10 15.58
N THR A 14 -2.99 -6.67 15.52
CA THR A 14 -3.46 -7.40 14.34
C THR A 14 -3.86 -6.41 13.25
N ILE A 15 -3.47 -6.68 12.01
CA ILE A 15 -3.82 -5.89 10.84
C ILE A 15 -5.23 -6.27 10.40
N LYS A 16 -6.15 -5.32 10.45
CA LYS A 16 -7.56 -5.45 10.08
C LYS A 16 -7.71 -5.29 8.58
N ILE A 17 -8.12 -6.33 7.89
CA ILE A 17 -8.18 -6.39 6.42
C ILE A 17 -9.64 -6.51 5.97
N ALA A 18 -10.04 -5.72 4.98
CA ALA A 18 -11.28 -5.89 4.24
C ALA A 18 -10.98 -6.14 2.75
N ILE A 19 -11.83 -6.93 2.11
CA ILE A 19 -11.64 -7.39 0.72
C ILE A 19 -12.88 -7.00 -0.08
N LEU A 20 -12.67 -6.36 -1.23
CA LEU A 20 -13.72 -6.05 -2.20
C LEU A 20 -13.42 -6.84 -3.49
N GLU A 21 -14.20 -7.91 -3.70
CA GLU A 21 -14.02 -8.88 -4.78
C GLU A 21 -15.35 -9.58 -5.04
N ASP A 22 -15.89 -9.46 -6.24
CA ASP A 22 -17.20 -10.03 -6.59
C ASP A 22 -17.15 -11.55 -6.88
N HIS A 23 -15.97 -12.07 -7.23
CA HIS A 23 -15.76 -13.49 -7.50
C HIS A 23 -15.52 -14.29 -6.21
N SER A 24 -16.53 -15.04 -5.75
CA SER A 24 -16.48 -15.77 -4.48
C SER A 24 -15.33 -16.78 -4.36
N VAL A 25 -14.92 -17.42 -5.47
CA VAL A 25 -13.81 -18.37 -5.44
C VAL A 25 -12.49 -17.65 -5.19
N VAL A 26 -12.32 -16.45 -5.75
CA VAL A 26 -11.13 -15.63 -5.57
C VAL A 26 -11.07 -15.13 -4.14
N SER A 27 -12.16 -14.55 -3.62
CA SER A 27 -12.21 -14.03 -2.24
C SER A 27 -11.95 -15.13 -1.19
N GLN A 28 -12.51 -16.32 -1.37
CA GLN A 28 -12.26 -17.47 -0.48
C GLN A 28 -10.79 -17.94 -0.54
N GLY A 29 -10.17 -17.91 -1.71
CA GLY A 29 -8.74 -18.18 -1.88
C GLY A 29 -7.89 -17.17 -1.11
N ILE A 30 -8.19 -15.88 -1.24
CA ILE A 30 -7.52 -14.80 -0.51
C ILE A 30 -7.64 -15.02 1.00
N ILE A 31 -8.86 -15.22 1.50
CA ILE A 31 -9.14 -15.43 2.92
C ILE A 31 -8.36 -16.64 3.46
N SER A 32 -8.35 -17.75 2.70
CA SER A 32 -7.63 -18.96 3.10
C SER A 32 -6.14 -18.70 3.30
N VAL A 33 -5.53 -17.96 2.39
CA VAL A 33 -4.10 -17.64 2.46
C VAL A 33 -3.82 -16.61 3.56
N LEU A 34 -4.64 -15.58 3.72
CA LEU A 34 -4.45 -14.57 4.77
C LEU A 34 -4.58 -15.16 6.18
N LYS A 35 -5.45 -16.13 6.39
CA LYS A 35 -5.61 -16.85 7.68
C LYS A 35 -4.36 -17.62 8.10
N THR A 36 -3.41 -17.87 7.22
CA THR A 36 -2.13 -18.51 7.59
C THR A 36 -1.23 -17.59 8.40
N ASN A 37 -1.45 -16.28 8.35
CA ASN A 37 -0.69 -15.30 9.11
C ASN A 37 -1.50 -14.89 10.36
N PRO A 38 -1.02 -15.18 11.59
CA PRO A 38 -1.74 -14.90 12.82
C PRO A 38 -1.91 -13.40 13.13
N PHE A 39 -1.18 -12.54 12.41
CA PHE A 39 -1.27 -11.08 12.56
C PHE A 39 -2.31 -10.45 11.64
N PHE A 40 -2.99 -11.24 10.80
CA PHE A 40 -4.02 -10.75 9.91
C PHE A 40 -5.40 -11.13 10.40
N GLN A 41 -6.28 -10.14 10.45
CA GLN A 41 -7.69 -10.32 10.75
C GLN A 41 -8.53 -9.86 9.56
N VAL A 42 -9.10 -10.80 8.81
CA VAL A 42 -10.07 -10.47 7.76
C VAL A 42 -11.41 -10.14 8.42
N LEU A 43 -11.81 -8.86 8.34
CA LEU A 43 -13.05 -8.35 8.94
C LEU A 43 -14.28 -8.62 8.09
N GLY A 44 -14.10 -8.68 6.75
CA GLY A 44 -15.17 -8.95 5.82
C GLY A 44 -14.71 -9.08 4.37
N GLU A 45 -15.55 -9.76 3.59
CA GLU A 45 -15.52 -9.79 2.14
C GLU A 45 -16.79 -9.12 1.59
N PHE A 46 -16.63 -8.27 0.60
CA PHE A 46 -17.70 -7.48 0.01
C PHE A 46 -17.68 -7.71 -1.50
N ARG A 47 -18.86 -7.76 -2.10
CA ARG A 47 -19.01 -8.01 -3.54
C ARG A 47 -19.38 -6.75 -4.32
N THR A 48 -19.77 -5.70 -3.61
CA THR A 48 -20.20 -4.44 -4.19
C THR A 48 -19.54 -3.25 -3.50
N CYS A 49 -19.35 -2.18 -4.26
CA CYS A 49 -18.88 -0.91 -3.72
C CYS A 49 -19.78 -0.40 -2.59
N THR A 50 -21.09 -0.59 -2.75
CA THR A 50 -22.10 -0.13 -1.79
C THR A 50 -21.97 -0.84 -0.44
N GLU A 51 -21.77 -2.17 -0.44
CA GLU A 51 -21.55 -2.96 0.78
C GLU A 51 -20.30 -2.50 1.53
N LEU A 52 -19.18 -2.35 0.81
CA LEU A 52 -17.92 -1.90 1.42
C LEU A 52 -18.05 -0.49 2.02
N LYS A 53 -18.68 0.46 1.30
CA LYS A 53 -18.87 1.82 1.81
C LYS A 53 -19.70 1.85 3.10
N SER A 54 -20.77 1.06 3.17
CA SER A 54 -21.57 0.92 4.38
C SER A 54 -20.75 0.36 5.54
N PHE A 55 -19.91 -0.64 5.28
CA PHE A 55 -19.06 -1.23 6.30
C PHE A 55 -17.99 -0.27 6.84
N LEU A 56 -17.36 0.51 5.95
CA LEU A 56 -16.32 1.47 6.32
C LEU A 56 -16.85 2.67 7.13
N SER A 57 -18.15 2.94 7.12
CA SER A 57 -18.74 4.01 7.94
C SER A 57 -18.67 3.73 9.43
N ASP A 58 -18.69 2.45 9.83
CA ASP A 58 -18.81 2.03 11.22
C ASP A 58 -17.64 1.14 11.71
N THR A 59 -16.68 0.85 10.82
CA THR A 59 -15.61 -0.11 11.13
C THR A 59 -14.25 0.43 10.75
N GLU A 60 -13.31 0.38 11.69
CA GLU A 60 -11.90 0.70 11.44
C GLU A 60 -11.21 -0.45 10.70
N VAL A 61 -10.55 -0.11 9.60
CA VAL A 61 -9.79 -1.01 8.74
C VAL A 61 -8.38 -0.47 8.54
N ASP A 62 -7.38 -1.34 8.56
CA ASP A 62 -5.98 -0.95 8.33
C ASP A 62 -5.59 -1.14 6.86
N PHE A 63 -6.16 -2.15 6.19
CA PHE A 63 -5.81 -2.55 4.84
C PHE A 63 -7.04 -2.93 4.01
N LEU A 64 -7.11 -2.40 2.78
CA LEU A 64 -8.12 -2.78 1.79
C LEU A 64 -7.45 -3.46 0.60
N LEU A 65 -8.00 -4.59 0.19
CA LEU A 65 -7.70 -5.25 -1.08
C LEU A 65 -8.89 -5.06 -2.01
N LEU A 66 -8.69 -4.36 -3.14
CA LEU A 66 -9.76 -3.93 -4.03
C LEU A 66 -9.60 -4.49 -5.43
N ASP A 67 -10.61 -5.20 -5.94
CA ASP A 67 -10.72 -5.40 -7.38
C ASP A 67 -11.15 -4.11 -8.09
N ILE A 68 -10.83 -3.99 -9.37
CA ILE A 68 -11.23 -2.85 -10.21
C ILE A 68 -12.65 -3.05 -10.74
N ASP A 69 -12.93 -4.26 -11.25
CA ASP A 69 -14.20 -4.55 -11.91
C ASP A 69 -15.23 -5.07 -10.91
N LEU A 70 -16.26 -4.27 -10.66
CA LEU A 70 -17.30 -4.58 -9.70
C LEU A 70 -18.69 -4.35 -10.32
N PRO A 71 -19.70 -5.09 -9.89
CA PRO A 71 -21.02 -5.05 -10.53
C PRO A 71 -21.74 -3.70 -10.40
N ASP A 72 -21.38 -2.88 -9.40
CA ASP A 72 -22.01 -1.59 -9.10
C ASP A 72 -21.07 -0.40 -9.21
N GLY A 73 -19.84 -0.59 -9.75
CA GLY A 73 -18.88 0.50 -9.89
C GLY A 73 -17.47 0.06 -10.17
N SER A 74 -16.50 0.94 -9.89
CA SER A 74 -15.08 0.67 -10.06
C SER A 74 -14.32 0.76 -8.74
N GLY A 75 -13.42 -0.21 -8.51
CA GLY A 75 -12.51 -0.17 -7.36
C GLY A 75 -11.57 1.03 -7.38
N LEU A 76 -11.30 1.63 -8.54
CA LEU A 76 -10.54 2.88 -8.64
C LEU A 76 -11.32 4.08 -8.06
N ASP A 77 -12.64 4.10 -8.19
CA ASP A 77 -13.47 5.14 -7.56
C ASP A 77 -13.52 4.96 -6.04
N ILE A 78 -13.62 3.69 -5.58
CA ILE A 78 -13.48 3.37 -4.16
C ILE A 78 -12.13 3.79 -3.62
N LEU A 79 -11.03 3.52 -4.32
CA LEU A 79 -9.68 3.94 -3.95
C LEU A 79 -9.62 5.45 -3.71
N ARG A 80 -10.14 6.27 -4.66
CA ARG A 80 -10.15 7.74 -4.55
C ARG A 80 -10.95 8.21 -3.34
N GLU A 81 -12.13 7.63 -3.13
CA GLU A 81 -13.00 7.97 -2.00
C GLU A 81 -12.34 7.62 -0.67
N VAL A 82 -11.79 6.39 -0.54
CA VAL A 82 -11.12 5.92 0.66
C VAL A 82 -9.90 6.77 0.98
N LYS A 83 -9.04 7.06 -0.01
CA LYS A 83 -7.85 7.88 0.22
C LYS A 83 -8.17 9.33 0.59
N SER A 84 -9.32 9.84 0.18
CA SER A 84 -9.82 11.16 0.58
C SER A 84 -10.36 11.18 2.01
N LYS A 85 -11.19 10.19 2.39
CA LYS A 85 -11.88 10.15 3.67
C LYS A 85 -11.05 9.51 4.79
N TYR A 86 -10.25 8.49 4.44
CA TYR A 86 -9.50 7.64 5.36
C TYR A 86 -8.04 7.50 4.91
N PRO A 87 -7.24 8.57 4.96
CA PRO A 87 -5.89 8.60 4.36
C PRO A 87 -4.90 7.61 4.98
N ASN A 88 -5.19 7.11 6.18
CA ASN A 88 -4.34 6.14 6.88
C ASN A 88 -4.57 4.70 6.43
N ILE A 89 -5.71 4.40 5.82
CA ILE A 89 -5.99 3.04 5.32
C ILE A 89 -5.03 2.74 4.16
N LYS A 90 -4.33 1.62 4.25
CA LYS A 90 -3.54 1.09 3.16
C LYS A 90 -4.43 0.41 2.13
N VAL A 91 -4.21 0.73 0.86
CA VAL A 91 -5.06 0.21 -0.24
C VAL A 91 -4.19 -0.39 -1.32
N ALA A 92 -4.42 -1.67 -1.63
CA ALA A 92 -3.85 -2.33 -2.80
C ALA A 92 -4.94 -2.72 -3.80
N MET A 93 -4.68 -2.45 -5.07
CA MET A 93 -5.49 -3.01 -6.15
C MET A 93 -5.14 -4.48 -6.36
N PHE A 94 -6.13 -5.34 -6.62
CA PHE A 94 -5.97 -6.76 -6.92
C PHE A 94 -6.83 -7.12 -8.12
N THR A 95 -6.23 -7.17 -9.32
CA THR A 95 -6.98 -7.14 -10.57
C THR A 95 -6.34 -7.94 -11.70
N LEU A 96 -7.11 -8.25 -12.74
CA LEU A 96 -6.60 -8.82 -14.00
C LEU A 96 -5.99 -7.76 -14.93
N HIS A 97 -6.23 -6.48 -14.70
CA HIS A 97 -5.74 -5.41 -15.57
C HIS A 97 -4.24 -5.17 -15.38
N SER A 98 -3.44 -5.50 -16.43
CA SER A 98 -2.01 -5.20 -16.48
C SER A 98 -1.69 -3.94 -17.31
N GLY A 99 -2.71 -3.30 -17.88
CA GLY A 99 -2.57 -2.13 -18.74
C GLY A 99 -2.06 -0.91 -17.99
N GLN A 100 -1.10 -0.20 -18.60
CA GLN A 100 -0.43 0.96 -18.02
C GLN A 100 -1.41 2.02 -17.49
N MET A 101 -2.50 2.28 -18.20
CA MET A 101 -3.49 3.29 -17.83
C MET A 101 -4.14 3.00 -16.46
N TYR A 102 -4.46 1.75 -16.17
CA TYR A 102 -5.04 1.36 -14.87
C TYR A 102 -4.04 1.53 -13.73
N VAL A 103 -2.80 1.14 -13.99
CA VAL A 103 -1.72 1.26 -13.00
C VAL A 103 -1.43 2.73 -12.69
N GLU A 104 -1.32 3.58 -13.74
CA GLU A 104 -1.11 5.01 -13.56
C GLU A 104 -2.25 5.69 -12.81
N ASP A 105 -3.49 5.30 -13.10
CA ASP A 105 -4.67 5.86 -12.42
C ASP A 105 -4.70 5.46 -10.95
N ALA A 106 -4.42 4.19 -10.63
CA ALA A 106 -4.27 3.73 -9.26
C ALA A 106 -3.15 4.48 -8.51
N MET A 107 -2.00 4.69 -9.16
CA MET A 107 -0.88 5.43 -8.61
C MET A 107 -1.23 6.90 -8.34
N LYS A 108 -1.81 7.60 -9.32
CA LYS A 108 -2.27 8.98 -9.17
C LYS A 108 -3.31 9.11 -8.05
N SER A 109 -4.10 8.06 -7.84
CA SER A 109 -5.09 7.95 -6.76
C SER A 109 -4.50 7.48 -5.43
N LYS A 110 -3.16 7.39 -5.31
CA LYS A 110 -2.41 7.04 -4.09
C LYS A 110 -2.65 5.61 -3.60
N ALA A 111 -2.84 4.63 -4.51
CA ALA A 111 -2.76 3.23 -4.12
C ALA A 111 -1.42 2.93 -3.45
N ASP A 112 -1.41 2.09 -2.43
CA ASP A 112 -0.18 1.62 -1.77
C ASP A 112 0.39 0.36 -2.44
N GLY A 113 -0.39 -0.30 -3.31
CA GLY A 113 0.06 -1.44 -4.09
C GLY A 113 -0.81 -1.70 -5.31
N TYR A 114 -0.24 -2.43 -6.28
CA TYR A 114 -0.94 -2.91 -7.46
C TYR A 114 -0.52 -4.37 -7.74
N ILE A 115 -1.45 -5.29 -7.54
CA ILE A 115 -1.23 -6.73 -7.54
C ILE A 115 -2.05 -7.33 -8.67
N LEU A 116 -1.41 -8.13 -9.53
CA LEU A 116 -2.14 -8.86 -10.56
C LEU A 116 -2.74 -10.15 -10.00
N LYS A 117 -3.98 -10.47 -10.38
CA LYS A 117 -4.63 -11.75 -10.05
C LYS A 117 -3.93 -12.96 -10.68
N SER A 118 -3.02 -12.74 -11.64
CA SER A 118 -2.14 -13.77 -12.21
C SER A 118 -0.97 -14.15 -11.31
N ASP A 119 -0.64 -13.33 -10.32
CA ASP A 119 0.42 -13.66 -9.38
C ASP A 119 -0.01 -14.78 -8.42
N PRO A 120 0.94 -15.57 -7.91
CA PRO A 120 0.62 -16.60 -6.93
C PRO A 120 -0.03 -15.99 -5.68
N ILE A 121 -1.26 -16.41 -5.39
CA ILE A 121 -2.03 -15.90 -4.25
C ILE A 121 -1.31 -16.13 -2.90
N SER A 122 -0.43 -17.14 -2.83
CA SER A 122 0.41 -17.42 -1.67
C SER A 122 1.39 -16.29 -1.32
N HIS A 123 1.63 -15.37 -2.24
CA HIS A 123 2.50 -14.21 -2.00
C HIS A 123 1.79 -13.04 -1.28
N LEU A 124 0.44 -13.04 -1.26
CA LEU A 124 -0.34 -11.93 -0.67
C LEU A 124 0.06 -11.58 0.77
N PRO A 125 0.30 -12.52 1.70
CA PRO A 125 0.71 -12.15 3.04
C PRO A 125 1.99 -11.32 3.07
N ALA A 126 3.02 -11.72 2.34
CA ALA A 126 4.29 -11.00 2.28
C ALA A 126 4.15 -9.63 1.60
N VAL A 127 3.30 -9.54 0.57
CA VAL A 127 3.00 -8.28 -0.13
C VAL A 127 2.27 -7.31 0.81
N ILE A 128 1.27 -7.77 1.55
CA ILE A 128 0.53 -6.94 2.52
C ILE A 128 1.47 -6.44 3.62
N GLU A 129 2.34 -7.30 4.15
CA GLU A 129 3.35 -6.88 5.14
C GLU A 129 4.29 -5.80 4.59
N THR A 130 4.70 -5.92 3.32
CA THR A 130 5.53 -4.92 2.64
C THR A 130 4.80 -3.58 2.58
N ILE A 131 3.53 -3.58 2.17
CA ILE A 131 2.71 -2.38 2.06
C ILE A 131 2.43 -1.73 3.43
N ILE A 132 2.15 -2.52 4.46
CA ILE A 132 1.92 -2.03 5.84
C ILE A 132 3.18 -1.35 6.40
N LYS A 133 4.36 -1.84 6.06
CA LYS A 133 5.65 -1.21 6.44
C LYS A 133 5.90 0.12 5.71
N GLY A 134 5.04 0.48 4.75
CA GLY A 134 5.12 1.73 4.00
C GLY A 134 5.82 1.62 2.65
N ASP A 135 6.22 0.42 2.24
CA ASP A 135 6.76 0.16 0.93
C ASP A 135 5.63 -0.01 -0.10
N TYR A 136 5.92 0.34 -1.35
CA TYR A 136 5.00 0.15 -2.45
C TYR A 136 5.25 -1.17 -3.15
N PHE A 137 4.18 -1.86 -3.56
CA PHE A 137 4.29 -3.10 -4.32
C PHE A 137 3.61 -2.99 -5.68
N VAL A 138 4.29 -3.49 -6.72
CA VAL A 138 3.76 -3.67 -8.08
C VAL A 138 4.18 -5.03 -8.59
N SER A 139 3.23 -5.77 -9.15
CA SER A 139 3.49 -7.06 -9.79
C SER A 139 4.50 -6.96 -10.94
N GLU A 140 5.41 -7.92 -11.06
CA GLU A 140 6.50 -7.92 -12.05
C GLU A 140 6.01 -7.90 -13.51
N GLY A 141 4.81 -8.43 -13.78
CA GLY A 141 4.18 -8.44 -15.11
C GLY A 141 3.73 -7.07 -15.63
N ILE A 142 3.87 -6.01 -14.83
CA ILE A 142 3.49 -4.65 -15.19
C ILE A 142 4.69 -3.94 -15.80
N SER A 143 4.53 -3.50 -17.04
CA SER A 143 5.58 -2.82 -17.82
C SER A 143 6.16 -1.60 -17.08
N SER A 144 7.46 -1.41 -17.18
CA SER A 144 8.36 -0.58 -16.37
C SER A 144 8.16 0.95 -16.36
N VAL A 145 6.98 1.45 -16.67
CA VAL A 145 6.69 2.91 -16.68
C VAL A 145 6.07 3.41 -15.36
N VAL A 146 5.75 2.51 -14.44
CA VAL A 146 5.27 2.90 -13.11
C VAL A 146 6.45 3.37 -12.28
N LEU A 147 6.37 4.59 -11.78
CA LEU A 147 7.35 5.09 -10.82
C LEU A 147 7.49 4.06 -9.69
N PRO A 148 8.68 3.55 -9.44
CA PRO A 148 8.89 2.44 -8.51
C PRO A 148 8.84 2.90 -7.04
N PHE A 149 8.07 3.94 -6.75
CA PHE A 149 8.00 4.59 -5.46
C PHE A 149 6.57 4.60 -4.92
N SER A 150 6.42 4.36 -3.61
CA SER A 150 5.15 4.53 -2.92
C SER A 150 4.67 6.00 -2.96
N ALA A 151 3.37 6.23 -2.78
CA ALA A 151 2.85 7.59 -2.63
C ALA A 151 3.59 8.38 -1.54
N PHE A 152 3.95 7.71 -0.45
CA PHE A 152 4.74 8.28 0.64
C PHE A 152 6.18 8.61 0.22
N GLN A 153 6.82 7.75 -0.57
CA GLN A 153 8.15 8.02 -1.13
C GLN A 153 8.14 9.16 -2.14
N ILE A 154 7.07 9.24 -2.96
CA ILE A 154 6.86 10.36 -3.89
C ILE A 154 6.67 11.67 -3.11
N GLU A 155 5.92 11.66 -2.00
CA GLU A 155 5.77 12.83 -1.14
C GLU A 155 7.12 13.29 -0.58
N ILE A 156 7.96 12.37 -0.07
CA ILE A 156 9.32 12.67 0.38
C ILE A 156 10.16 13.27 -0.76
N LEU A 157 10.11 12.70 -1.96
CA LEU A 157 10.84 13.22 -3.13
C LEU A 157 10.39 14.62 -3.53
N ASN A 158 9.08 14.88 -3.53
CA ASN A 158 8.54 16.20 -3.86
C ASN A 158 8.97 17.26 -2.84
N LEU A 159 9.00 16.92 -1.56
CA LEU A 159 9.50 17.82 -0.52
C LEU A 159 11.02 18.05 -0.63
N LEU A 160 11.77 17.00 -0.98
CA LEU A 160 13.20 17.09 -1.23
C LEU A 160 13.51 17.98 -2.45
N LEU A 161 12.69 17.88 -3.52
CA LEU A 161 12.75 18.75 -4.70
C LEU A 161 12.48 20.24 -4.37
N GLN A 162 11.65 20.51 -3.35
CA GLN A 162 11.42 21.87 -2.85
C GLN A 162 12.59 22.39 -1.99
N GLY A 163 13.66 21.61 -1.84
CA GLY A 163 14.86 21.99 -1.10
C GLY A 163 14.79 21.76 0.42
N LEU A 164 13.74 21.07 0.92
CA LEU A 164 13.62 20.78 2.34
C LEU A 164 14.69 19.79 2.79
N SER A 165 15.25 20.02 3.98
CA SER A 165 16.12 19.06 4.66
C SER A 165 15.32 17.86 5.18
N GLN A 166 16.01 16.77 5.49
CA GLN A 166 15.36 15.56 6.04
C GLN A 166 14.62 15.81 7.36
N ASN A 167 15.08 16.79 8.16
CA ASN A 167 14.40 17.18 9.41
C ASN A 167 13.07 17.90 9.12
N GLU A 168 13.09 18.89 8.22
CA GLU A 168 11.90 19.63 7.80
C GLU A 168 10.88 18.71 7.10
N ILE A 169 11.36 17.76 6.28
CA ILE A 169 10.49 16.73 5.69
C ILE A 169 9.82 15.90 6.79
N ALA A 170 10.62 15.41 7.76
CA ALA A 170 10.11 14.59 8.86
C ALA A 170 9.02 15.31 9.67
N GLU A 171 9.23 16.59 10.00
CA GLU A 171 8.24 17.43 10.65
C GLU A 171 6.97 17.58 9.82
N LYS A 172 7.12 17.90 8.53
CA LYS A 172 5.99 18.15 7.63
C LYS A 172 5.10 16.94 7.40
N ILE A 173 5.67 15.73 7.36
CA ILE A 173 4.92 14.48 7.18
C ILE A 173 4.59 13.78 8.51
N ASN A 174 4.88 14.43 9.66
CA ASN A 174 4.66 13.88 11.00
C ASN A 174 5.29 12.50 11.23
N LYS A 175 6.56 12.36 10.84
CA LYS A 175 7.37 11.14 11.00
C LYS A 175 8.73 11.45 11.59
N SER A 176 9.47 10.41 12.01
CA SER A 176 10.84 10.59 12.47
C SER A 176 11.80 10.86 11.31
N ARG A 177 12.88 11.61 11.55
CA ARG A 177 13.99 11.75 10.59
C ARG A 177 14.50 10.37 10.14
N LYS A 178 14.56 9.41 11.05
CA LYS A 178 15.01 8.04 10.79
C LYS A 178 14.12 7.33 9.76
N THR A 179 12.80 7.59 9.80
CA THR A 179 11.84 7.10 8.82
C THR A 179 12.12 7.69 7.44
N VAL A 180 12.32 9.01 7.36
CA VAL A 180 12.65 9.68 6.09
C VAL A 180 13.96 9.15 5.50
N GLU A 181 14.99 9.01 6.32
CA GLU A 181 16.30 8.48 5.90
C GLU A 181 16.20 7.03 5.40
N TYR A 182 15.41 6.19 6.07
CA TYR A 182 15.14 4.82 5.65
C TYR A 182 14.54 4.78 4.24
N HIS A 183 13.49 5.54 3.96
CA HIS A 183 12.88 5.58 2.64
C HIS A 183 13.79 6.17 1.57
N LEU A 184 14.57 7.22 1.89
CA LEU A 184 15.56 7.76 0.97
C LEU A 184 16.66 6.72 0.63
N ASN A 185 17.08 5.93 1.62
CA ASN A 185 18.04 4.84 1.40
C ASN A 185 17.47 3.78 0.46
N GLN A 186 16.24 3.34 0.69
CA GLN A 186 15.58 2.37 -0.18
C GLN A 186 15.48 2.88 -1.62
N MET A 187 15.05 4.15 -1.80
CA MET A 187 14.95 4.77 -3.13
C MET A 187 16.31 4.86 -3.81
N ARG A 188 17.36 5.25 -3.09
CA ARG A 188 18.73 5.29 -3.64
C ARG A 188 19.22 3.91 -4.06
N THR A 189 18.98 2.90 -3.24
CA THR A 189 19.36 1.51 -3.57
C THR A 189 18.65 1.03 -4.82
N LYS A 190 17.31 1.23 -4.88
CA LYS A 190 16.47 0.81 -6.01
C LYS A 190 16.87 1.48 -7.33
N PHE A 191 17.30 2.74 -7.27
CA PHE A 191 17.73 3.52 -8.44
C PHE A 191 19.26 3.49 -8.67
N SER A 192 19.99 2.73 -7.87
CA SER A 192 21.46 2.70 -7.93
C SER A 192 22.06 4.11 -7.87
N CYS A 193 21.54 4.95 -6.95
CA CYS A 193 22.01 6.32 -6.73
C CYS A 193 22.92 6.39 -5.51
N LYS A 194 24.02 7.14 -5.61
CA LYS A 194 24.98 7.33 -4.53
C LYS A 194 24.52 8.35 -3.48
N ASN A 195 23.70 9.30 -3.88
CA ASN A 195 23.24 10.40 -3.03
C ASN A 195 21.85 10.91 -3.46
N ASN A 196 21.27 11.83 -2.67
CA ASN A 196 19.97 12.40 -2.94
C ASN A 196 19.92 13.25 -4.21
N ASN A 197 21.01 13.90 -4.60
CA ASN A 197 21.05 14.71 -5.82
C ASN A 197 20.94 13.84 -7.08
N GLU A 198 21.62 12.69 -7.09
CA GLU A 198 21.47 11.71 -8.17
C GLU A 198 20.05 11.14 -8.22
N LEU A 199 19.46 10.85 -7.06
CA LEU A 199 18.08 10.37 -6.96
C LEU A 199 17.10 11.39 -7.53
N ILE A 200 17.21 12.66 -7.14
CA ILE A 200 16.41 13.77 -7.66
C ILE A 200 16.55 13.89 -9.18
N SER A 201 17.79 13.89 -9.68
CA SER A 201 18.06 14.03 -11.11
C SER A 201 17.45 12.89 -11.94
N LYS A 202 17.52 11.64 -11.44
CA LYS A 202 16.90 10.49 -12.11
C LYS A 202 15.38 10.57 -12.05
N TYR A 203 14.81 10.93 -10.90
CA TYR A 203 13.37 11.10 -10.75
C TYR A 203 12.82 12.16 -11.70
N GLN A 204 13.46 13.32 -11.82
CA GLN A 204 13.05 14.37 -12.75
C GLN A 204 13.10 13.91 -14.22
N LYS A 205 14.12 13.13 -14.62
CA LYS A 205 14.22 12.57 -15.96
C LYS A 205 13.13 11.58 -16.31
N GLU A 206 12.69 10.76 -15.32
CA GLU A 206 11.58 9.81 -15.51
C GLU A 206 10.23 10.53 -15.62
N MET A 207 10.04 11.65 -14.89
CA MET A 207 8.82 12.46 -14.95
C MET A 207 8.66 13.28 -16.24
N GLN A 208 9.71 13.42 -17.05
CA GLN A 208 9.72 14.18 -18.32
C GLN A 208 9.54 13.29 -19.56
N LYS A 209 9.47 11.97 -19.38
CA LYS A 209 9.16 11.00 -20.45
C LYS A 209 7.68 10.75 -20.59
#